data_5d0a817e31405ac0c9d06f2411c75eab
#
_entry.id   5d0a817e31405ac0c9d06f2411c75eab
#
_cell.length_a   1.000
_cell.length_b   1.000
_cell.length_c   1.000
_cell.angle_alpha   90.00
_cell.angle_beta   90.00
_cell.angle_gamma   90.00
#
_symmetry.space_group_name_H-M   'P 1'
#
loop_
_entity.id
_entity.type
_entity.pdbx_description
1 polymer ?
#
loop_
_entity_poly.entity_id
_entity_poly.type
_entity_poly.pdbx_seq_one_letter_code
_entity_poly.pdbx_strand_id
1 'polypeptide(L)'
;MTAGMLAMILAIGMTACTKADNTTKTEKTSESDGKKELKKSDDEKNVMNAEQKKIYEKIKLTYKEEEQKKVAEKLEKKKESQDYNLNNMLIEYNPFGTNTQSLYVYFKTDAAVKVSYTIHVKDDSISDFSRDVYQDEEYQTEHEFQVIGLIPDTENTITFYVTNEDGSTNTKEIVYEMGSLYGEEKVQLD
;
A
#
# COMPACT_ATOMS: atom_id res chain seq x y z
N MET A 1 -19.57 0.93 51.80
CA MET A 1 -20.99 1.19 51.56
C MET A 1 -21.04 1.89 50.21
N THR A 2 -21.58 1.47 49.12
CA THR A 2 -22.47 0.40 48.70
C THR A 2 -22.27 0.22 47.19
N ALA A 3 -22.30 -1.00 46.77
CA ALA A 3 -22.20 -1.43 45.36
C ALA A 3 -23.37 -0.91 44.51
N GLY A 4 -23.14 -0.70 43.25
CA GLY A 4 -24.14 -0.47 42.23
C GLY A 4 -23.74 -1.13 40.93
N MET A 5 -24.05 -2.41 40.82
CA MET A 5 -23.92 -3.24 39.62
C MET A 5 -25.17 -2.99 38.76
N LEU A 6 -25.01 -2.47 37.51
CA LEU A 6 -26.10 -2.41 36.57
C LEU A 6 -25.76 -3.27 35.33
N ALA A 7 -26.37 -4.44 35.29
CA ALA A 7 -26.34 -5.36 34.18
C ALA A 7 -27.40 -4.90 33.13
N MET A 8 -26.97 -4.60 31.89
CA MET A 8 -27.88 -4.45 30.77
C MET A 8 -27.90 -5.74 29.95
N ILE A 9 -29.05 -6.36 29.92
CA ILE A 9 -29.39 -7.52 29.11
C ILE A 9 -29.81 -6.99 27.71
N LEU A 10 -29.09 -7.34 26.65
CA LEU A 10 -29.53 -7.13 25.28
C LEU A 10 -30.31 -8.34 24.79
N ALA A 11 -31.60 -8.15 24.52
CA ALA A 11 -32.47 -9.13 23.90
C ALA A 11 -32.24 -9.18 22.39
N ILE A 12 -31.92 -10.39 21.88
CA ILE A 12 -31.80 -10.67 20.44
C ILE A 12 -33.21 -10.99 19.92
N GLY A 13 -33.74 -10.12 19.06
CA GLY A 13 -35.00 -10.33 18.34
C GLY A 13 -34.73 -11.12 17.06
N MET A 14 -35.16 -12.39 17.01
CA MET A 14 -35.28 -13.16 15.77
C MET A 14 -36.60 -12.82 15.06
N THR A 15 -36.53 -12.27 13.86
CA THR A 15 -37.69 -12.12 12.98
C THR A 15 -37.70 -13.25 11.96
N ALA A 16 -38.66 -14.14 12.10
CA ALA A 16 -38.97 -15.20 11.12
C ALA A 16 -39.77 -14.62 9.96
N CYS A 17 -39.33 -14.81 8.73
CA CYS A 17 -40.14 -14.57 7.54
C CYS A 17 -40.94 -15.80 7.20
N THR A 18 -42.26 -15.68 7.26
CA THR A 18 -43.24 -16.64 6.77
C THR A 18 -43.38 -16.57 5.25
N LYS A 19 -43.40 -17.77 4.63
CA LYS A 19 -43.79 -17.99 3.23
C LYS A 19 -45.26 -17.69 3.00
N ALA A 20 -45.55 -16.97 1.92
CA ALA A 20 -46.89 -16.99 1.30
C ALA A 20 -46.74 -17.50 -0.12
N ASP A 21 -47.35 -18.69 -0.37
CA ASP A 21 -47.64 -19.21 -1.68
C ASP A 21 -48.64 -18.31 -2.41
N ASN A 22 -48.37 -18.02 -3.66
CA ASN A 22 -49.45 -17.71 -4.60
C ASN A 22 -49.10 -18.15 -6.01
N THR A 23 -49.85 -19.14 -6.47
CA THR A 23 -49.82 -19.77 -7.78
C THR A 23 -50.52 -18.87 -8.81
N THR A 24 -49.87 -18.48 -9.90
CA THR A 24 -50.58 -18.21 -11.16
C THR A 24 -49.65 -18.42 -12.37
N LYS A 25 -50.23 -19.10 -13.35
CA LYS A 25 -49.74 -19.64 -14.58
C LYS A 25 -48.99 -18.69 -15.53
N THR A 26 -47.97 -19.27 -16.16
CA THR A 26 -47.72 -19.35 -17.63
C THR A 26 -47.36 -18.06 -18.36
N GLU A 27 -46.08 -17.92 -18.74
CA GLU A 27 -45.71 -17.74 -20.14
C GLU A 27 -44.21 -18.08 -20.33
N LYS A 28 -43.93 -18.91 -21.35
CA LYS A 28 -42.60 -19.27 -21.78
C LYS A 28 -41.99 -18.12 -22.53
N THR A 29 -40.88 -17.57 -21.98
CA THR A 29 -39.93 -16.83 -22.78
C THR A 29 -38.54 -17.42 -22.51
N SER A 30 -37.93 -17.91 -23.55
CA SER A 30 -36.61 -18.50 -23.55
C SER A 30 -35.57 -17.44 -23.30
N GLU A 31 -35.03 -17.33 -22.08
CA GLU A 31 -33.78 -16.65 -21.82
C GLU A 31 -32.63 -17.61 -22.04
N SER A 32 -31.90 -17.33 -23.10
CA SER A 32 -30.59 -17.93 -23.35
C SER A 32 -29.60 -17.42 -22.32
N ASP A 33 -29.22 -18.29 -21.43
CA ASP A 33 -28.14 -18.09 -20.46
C ASP A 33 -26.82 -17.92 -21.23
N GLY A 34 -26.50 -16.65 -21.51
CA GLY A 34 -25.24 -16.23 -22.10
C GLY A 34 -24.12 -16.28 -21.08
N LYS A 35 -23.76 -17.48 -20.60
CA LYS A 35 -22.45 -17.70 -20.00
C LYS A 35 -21.40 -17.46 -21.08
N LYS A 36 -20.92 -16.21 -21.16
CA LYS A 36 -19.71 -15.87 -21.91
C LYS A 36 -18.54 -16.52 -21.16
N GLU A 37 -18.26 -17.79 -21.47
CA GLU A 37 -16.94 -18.35 -21.21
C GLU A 37 -15.94 -17.44 -21.93
N LEU A 38 -15.13 -16.77 -21.14
CA LEU A 38 -13.89 -16.19 -21.63
C LEU A 38 -13.08 -17.37 -22.20
N LYS A 39 -13.20 -17.58 -23.51
CA LYS A 39 -12.26 -18.42 -24.24
C LYS A 39 -10.87 -17.84 -23.94
N LYS A 40 -10.10 -18.58 -23.14
CA LYS A 40 -8.65 -18.42 -23.13
C LYS A 40 -8.23 -18.56 -24.58
N SER A 41 -7.68 -17.50 -25.14
CA SER A 41 -6.94 -17.58 -26.39
C SER A 41 -5.65 -18.34 -26.07
N ASP A 42 -5.73 -19.65 -26.19
CA ASP A 42 -4.54 -20.48 -26.34
C ASP A 42 -3.99 -20.15 -27.71
N ASP A 43 -2.72 -19.81 -27.74
CA ASP A 43 -1.81 -19.66 -28.87
C ASP A 43 -1.31 -18.24 -29.19
N GLU A 44 -0.79 -17.54 -28.19
CA GLU A 44 0.49 -16.89 -28.36
C GLU A 44 1.42 -17.37 -27.22
N LYS A 45 2.24 -18.37 -27.51
CA LYS A 45 3.40 -18.71 -26.70
C LYS A 45 4.33 -17.50 -26.77
N ASN A 46 4.11 -16.55 -25.85
CA ASN A 46 5.02 -15.46 -25.62
C ASN A 46 6.34 -16.07 -25.14
N VAL A 47 7.21 -16.38 -26.10
CA VAL A 47 8.53 -17.00 -25.83
C VAL A 47 9.37 -15.91 -25.22
N MET A 48 9.33 -15.84 -23.89
CA MET A 48 10.16 -14.91 -23.11
C MET A 48 11.62 -15.06 -23.56
N ASN A 49 12.25 -13.93 -23.88
CA ASN A 49 13.70 -13.91 -24.13
C ASN A 49 14.49 -14.19 -22.83
N ALA A 50 15.81 -14.34 -22.94
CA ALA A 50 16.64 -14.71 -21.80
C ALA A 50 16.62 -13.67 -20.65
N GLU A 51 16.46 -12.40 -20.98
CA GLU A 51 16.39 -11.31 -20.03
C GLU A 51 15.02 -11.28 -19.31
N GLN A 52 13.94 -11.40 -20.06
CA GLN A 52 12.60 -11.53 -19.51
C GLN A 52 12.46 -12.74 -18.57
N LYS A 53 13.11 -13.88 -18.91
CA LYS A 53 13.16 -15.05 -18.01
C LYS A 53 13.86 -14.74 -16.70
N LYS A 54 14.99 -14.02 -16.74
CA LYS A 54 15.72 -13.62 -15.51
C LYS A 54 14.86 -12.70 -14.62
N ILE A 55 14.18 -11.73 -15.22
CA ILE A 55 13.29 -10.82 -14.51
C ILE A 55 12.14 -11.63 -13.87
N TYR A 56 11.53 -12.54 -14.63
CA TYR A 56 10.43 -13.37 -14.15
C TYR A 56 10.83 -14.28 -12.98
N GLU A 57 11.99 -14.92 -13.06
CA GLU A 57 12.51 -15.74 -11.96
C GLU A 57 12.85 -14.87 -10.74
N LYS A 58 13.40 -13.67 -10.93
CA LYS A 58 13.63 -12.72 -9.84
C LYS A 58 12.31 -12.31 -9.17
N ILE A 59 11.27 -12.01 -9.94
CA ILE A 59 9.93 -11.69 -9.42
C ILE A 59 9.39 -12.86 -8.60
N LYS A 60 9.46 -14.09 -9.11
CA LYS A 60 9.02 -15.27 -8.37
C LYS A 60 9.75 -15.46 -7.04
N LEU A 61 11.07 -15.22 -7.03
CA LEU A 61 11.86 -15.29 -5.79
C LEU A 61 11.41 -14.22 -4.79
N THR A 62 11.16 -13.00 -5.25
CA THR A 62 10.71 -11.88 -4.41
C THR A 62 9.48 -12.25 -3.57
N TYR A 63 8.52 -12.98 -4.13
CA TYR A 63 7.28 -13.36 -3.43
C TYR A 63 7.39 -14.62 -2.56
N LYS A 64 8.59 -15.22 -2.41
CA LYS A 64 8.78 -16.33 -1.48
C LYS A 64 8.90 -15.81 -0.05
N GLU A 65 8.15 -16.44 0.87
CA GLU A 65 8.14 -16.08 2.29
C GLU A 65 9.54 -16.03 2.90
N GLU A 66 10.39 -17.02 2.55
CA GLU A 66 11.77 -17.08 3.04
C GLU A 66 12.62 -15.87 2.59
N GLU A 67 12.43 -15.39 1.36
CA GLU A 67 13.16 -14.23 0.87
C GLU A 67 12.64 -12.95 1.53
N GLN A 68 11.33 -12.83 1.74
CA GLN A 68 10.74 -11.70 2.48
C GLN A 68 11.22 -11.66 3.94
N LYS A 69 11.34 -12.80 4.61
CA LYS A 69 11.92 -12.90 5.97
C LYS A 69 13.37 -12.44 6.01
N LYS A 70 14.20 -12.85 5.05
CA LYS A 70 15.61 -12.39 4.96
C LYS A 70 15.71 -10.88 4.80
N VAL A 71 14.81 -10.29 4.02
CA VAL A 71 14.76 -8.81 3.85
C VAL A 71 14.36 -8.14 5.16
N ALA A 72 13.32 -8.64 5.84
CA ALA A 72 12.90 -8.12 7.13
C ALA A 72 14.03 -8.19 8.17
N GLU A 73 14.70 -9.34 8.31
CA GLU A 73 15.85 -9.50 9.21
C GLU A 73 17.01 -8.54 8.88
N LYS A 74 17.23 -8.26 7.59
CA LYS A 74 18.26 -7.30 7.16
C LYS A 74 17.87 -5.87 7.53
N LEU A 75 16.59 -5.51 7.41
CA LEU A 75 16.09 -4.19 7.81
C LEU A 75 16.18 -4.02 9.33
N GLU A 76 15.81 -5.04 10.13
CA GLU A 76 15.96 -5.00 11.58
C GLU A 76 17.44 -4.75 11.99
N LYS A 77 18.38 -5.50 11.42
CA LYS A 77 19.82 -5.27 11.65
C LYS A 77 20.27 -3.86 11.27
N LYS A 78 19.70 -3.28 10.21
CA LYS A 78 19.99 -1.88 9.83
C LYS A 78 19.42 -0.91 10.86
N LYS A 79 18.18 -1.11 11.32
CA LYS A 79 17.56 -0.27 12.37
C LYS A 79 18.37 -0.26 13.65
N GLU A 80 18.98 -1.39 14.00
CA GLU A 80 19.84 -1.54 15.19
C GLU A 80 21.26 -0.99 15.01
N SER A 81 21.69 -0.71 13.77
CA SER A 81 23.10 -0.36 13.49
C SER A 81 23.52 1.03 13.93
N GLN A 82 22.56 1.93 14.08
CA GLN A 82 22.77 3.31 14.54
C GLN A 82 21.47 3.96 15.01
N ASP A 83 21.56 5.13 15.65
CA ASP A 83 20.39 5.91 16.02
C ASP A 83 19.87 6.68 14.80
N TYR A 84 18.69 6.30 14.32
CA TYR A 84 17.99 7.02 13.27
C TYR A 84 17.01 8.02 13.85
N ASN A 85 17.06 9.24 13.35
CA ASN A 85 16.15 10.34 13.71
C ASN A 85 15.71 11.11 12.46
N LEU A 86 14.89 12.12 12.61
CA LEU A 86 14.36 12.91 11.50
C LEU A 86 15.44 13.50 10.57
N ASN A 87 16.63 13.81 11.08
CA ASN A 87 17.74 14.33 10.28
C ASN A 87 18.60 13.25 9.63
N ASN A 88 18.52 12.03 10.16
CA ASN A 88 19.28 10.87 9.71
C ASN A 88 18.35 9.66 9.64
N MET A 89 17.41 9.65 8.69
CA MET A 89 16.46 8.56 8.50
C MET A 89 17.11 7.36 7.78
N LEU A 90 16.69 6.14 8.14
CA LEU A 90 16.95 4.97 7.30
C LEU A 90 15.99 5.01 6.11
N ILE A 91 16.54 5.12 4.91
CA ILE A 91 15.77 5.16 3.66
C ILE A 91 16.30 4.08 2.73
N GLU A 92 15.41 3.17 2.31
CA GLU A 92 15.76 2.08 1.39
C GLU A 92 14.74 2.03 0.24
N TYR A 93 15.24 1.97 -0.99
CA TYR A 93 14.36 1.82 -2.16
C TYR A 93 13.83 0.39 -2.26
N ASN A 94 12.52 0.23 -2.26
CA ASN A 94 11.79 -1.02 -2.51
C ASN A 94 12.49 -2.27 -1.92
N PRO A 95 12.82 -2.32 -0.62
CA PRO A 95 13.66 -3.39 -0.07
C PRO A 95 13.02 -4.77 -0.23
N PHE A 96 11.69 -4.85 -0.18
CA PHE A 96 10.94 -6.10 -0.36
C PHE A 96 10.75 -6.49 -1.83
N GLY A 97 11.08 -5.61 -2.79
CA GLY A 97 10.91 -5.86 -4.23
C GLY A 97 9.45 -5.92 -4.71
N THR A 98 8.50 -5.56 -3.86
CA THR A 98 7.06 -5.70 -4.11
C THR A 98 6.36 -4.41 -4.52
N ASN A 99 7.00 -3.26 -4.33
CA ASN A 99 6.47 -1.94 -4.69
C ASN A 99 7.56 -1.06 -5.29
N THR A 100 7.61 -0.99 -6.61
CA THR A 100 8.65 -0.28 -7.37
C THR A 100 8.57 1.24 -7.26
N GLN A 101 7.48 1.81 -6.76
CA GLN A 101 7.29 3.25 -6.59
C GLN A 101 7.25 3.63 -5.10
N SER A 102 8.12 3.00 -4.29
CA SER A 102 8.15 3.25 -2.86
C SER A 102 9.55 3.31 -2.26
N LEU A 103 9.64 4.08 -1.17
CA LEU A 103 10.78 4.04 -0.25
C LEU A 103 10.32 3.50 1.09
N TYR A 104 11.11 2.61 1.67
CA TYR A 104 11.00 2.25 3.08
C TYR A 104 11.68 3.35 3.89
N VAL A 105 10.99 3.83 4.94
CA VAL A 105 11.48 4.89 5.82
C VAL A 105 11.36 4.44 7.27
N TYR A 106 12.44 4.65 8.05
CA TYR A 106 12.44 4.41 9.48
C TYR A 106 13.22 5.50 10.21
N PHE A 107 12.66 6.01 11.31
CA PHE A 107 13.31 6.92 12.25
C PHE A 107 12.58 6.95 13.59
N LYS A 108 13.22 7.52 14.60
CA LYS A 108 12.65 7.77 15.93
C LYS A 108 12.58 9.26 16.24
N THR A 109 11.68 9.62 17.15
CA THR A 109 11.53 10.98 17.68
C THR A 109 11.52 10.95 19.20
N ASP A 110 12.00 12.03 19.84
CA ASP A 110 12.04 12.14 21.31
C ASP A 110 10.65 12.25 21.92
N ALA A 111 9.73 12.92 21.22
CA ALA A 111 8.33 13.04 21.61
C ALA A 111 7.45 12.23 20.65
N ALA A 112 6.27 11.83 21.10
CA ALA A 112 5.27 11.22 20.26
C ALA A 112 4.70 12.23 19.25
N VAL A 113 4.71 11.88 17.95
CA VAL A 113 4.32 12.76 16.84
C VAL A 113 3.47 12.02 15.83
N LYS A 114 2.73 12.79 15.03
CA LYS A 114 2.11 12.31 13.78
C LYS A 114 3.01 12.63 12.61
N VAL A 115 3.01 11.76 11.60
CA VAL A 115 3.81 11.96 10.38
C VAL A 115 2.90 11.94 9.16
N SER A 116 3.09 12.93 8.29
CA SER A 116 2.55 12.94 6.94
C SER A 116 3.65 13.32 5.95
N TYR A 117 3.41 13.13 4.66
CA TYR A 117 4.35 13.57 3.64
C TYR A 117 3.65 14.06 2.39
N THR A 118 4.36 14.88 1.62
CA THR A 118 3.97 15.33 0.28
C THR A 118 5.10 15.00 -0.68
N ILE A 119 4.77 14.49 -1.86
CA ILE A 119 5.70 14.30 -2.97
C ILE A 119 5.38 15.35 -4.03
N HIS A 120 6.41 16.09 -4.41
CA HIS A 120 6.39 17.10 -5.46
C HIS A 120 7.39 16.74 -6.55
N VAL A 121 7.05 16.98 -7.81
CA VAL A 121 7.96 16.90 -8.97
C VAL A 121 7.93 18.22 -9.72
N LYS A 122 8.99 18.51 -10.50
CA LYS A 122 9.12 19.79 -11.22
C LYS A 122 8.14 19.96 -12.38
N ASP A 123 7.40 18.93 -12.76
CA ASP A 123 6.41 18.97 -13.84
C ASP A 123 5.07 19.51 -13.32
N ASP A 124 4.74 20.75 -13.63
CA ASP A 124 3.51 21.42 -13.21
C ASP A 124 2.21 20.71 -13.67
N SER A 125 2.30 19.77 -14.62
CA SER A 125 1.16 18.97 -15.06
C SER A 125 0.83 17.83 -14.08
N ILE A 126 1.74 17.50 -13.17
CA ILE A 126 1.59 16.46 -12.16
C ILE A 126 1.29 17.13 -10.82
N SER A 127 0.10 16.84 -10.29
CA SER A 127 -0.28 17.35 -8.95
C SER A 127 0.54 16.71 -7.84
N ASP A 128 0.81 17.48 -6.79
CA ASP A 128 1.42 16.98 -5.58
C ASP A 128 0.60 15.83 -4.98
N PHE A 129 1.30 14.80 -4.50
CA PHE A 129 0.69 13.68 -3.79
C PHE A 129 0.96 13.81 -2.30
N SER A 130 -0.10 13.89 -1.49
CA SER A 130 0.01 13.99 -0.03
C SER A 130 -0.63 12.81 0.66
N ARG A 131 -0.04 12.35 1.77
CA ARG A 131 -0.56 11.24 2.56
C ARG A 131 -0.20 11.35 4.03
N ASP A 132 -1.19 11.02 4.89
CA ASP A 132 -0.93 10.69 6.29
C ASP A 132 -0.34 9.28 6.38
N VAL A 133 0.68 9.11 7.22
CA VAL A 133 1.40 7.83 7.35
C VAL A 133 0.53 6.79 8.05
N TYR A 134 -0.21 7.20 9.07
CA TYR A 134 -1.08 6.34 9.87
C TYR A 134 -2.55 6.68 9.66
N GLN A 135 -3.41 5.67 9.52
CA GLN A 135 -4.84 5.85 9.37
C GLN A 135 -5.53 6.22 10.69
N ASP A 136 -5.01 5.65 11.79
CA ASP A 136 -5.44 5.97 13.13
C ASP A 136 -4.62 7.15 13.62
N GLU A 137 -5.28 8.21 14.09
CA GLU A 137 -4.66 9.47 14.49
C GLU A 137 -3.74 9.35 15.73
N GLU A 138 -2.97 8.29 15.81
CA GLU A 138 -2.09 8.01 16.93
C GLU A 138 -0.75 8.72 16.82
N TYR A 139 -0.31 9.31 17.92
CA TYR A 139 1.03 9.84 18.08
C TYR A 139 2.00 8.73 18.48
N GLN A 140 3.14 8.64 17.81
CA GLN A 140 4.14 7.61 18.02
C GLN A 140 5.54 8.21 18.15
N THR A 141 6.47 7.46 18.75
CA THR A 141 7.89 7.84 18.85
C THR A 141 8.78 7.03 17.90
N GLU A 142 8.26 5.94 17.34
CA GLU A 142 8.96 5.11 16.38
C GLU A 142 8.13 5.02 15.09
N HIS A 143 8.78 5.36 13.98
CA HIS A 143 8.12 5.54 12.69
C HIS A 143 8.73 4.58 11.68
N GLU A 144 7.92 3.64 11.19
CA GLU A 144 8.27 2.66 10.16
C GLU A 144 7.15 2.59 9.13
N PHE A 145 7.42 3.02 7.90
CA PHE A 145 6.40 3.09 6.87
C PHE A 145 6.98 3.09 5.45
N GLN A 146 6.11 3.04 4.47
CA GLN A 146 6.47 3.22 3.07
C GLN A 146 5.95 4.56 2.55
N VAL A 147 6.85 5.37 2.00
CA VAL A 147 6.51 6.46 1.08
C VAL A 147 6.14 5.80 -0.24
N ILE A 148 4.92 6.01 -0.71
CA ILE A 148 4.40 5.49 -1.97
C ILE A 148 4.03 6.64 -2.91
N GLY A 149 3.96 6.38 -4.20
CA GLY A 149 3.55 7.40 -5.18
C GLY A 149 4.72 8.15 -5.82
N LEU A 150 5.94 7.60 -5.74
CA LEU A 150 7.07 8.16 -6.47
C LEU A 150 6.81 8.13 -7.97
N ILE A 151 7.19 9.20 -8.65
CA ILE A 151 7.09 9.34 -10.09
C ILE A 151 8.39 8.84 -10.74
N PRO A 152 8.31 7.89 -11.70
CA PRO A 152 9.49 7.37 -12.39
C PRO A 152 10.17 8.41 -13.27
N ASP A 153 11.44 8.17 -13.59
CA ASP A 153 12.28 8.97 -14.49
C ASP A 153 12.36 10.45 -14.14
N THR A 154 12.17 10.78 -12.86
CA THR A 154 12.25 12.16 -12.38
C THR A 154 12.75 12.27 -10.95
N GLU A 155 13.14 13.47 -10.59
CA GLU A 155 13.48 13.87 -9.24
C GLU A 155 12.20 14.12 -8.45
N ASN A 156 12.03 13.37 -7.35
CA ASN A 156 10.91 13.50 -6.42
C ASN A 156 11.39 14.25 -5.18
N THR A 157 10.81 15.39 -4.89
CA THR A 157 11.00 16.12 -3.64
C THR A 157 9.97 15.64 -2.63
N ILE A 158 10.42 14.98 -1.55
CA ILE A 158 9.56 14.44 -0.50
C ILE A 158 9.70 15.30 0.73
N THR A 159 8.62 15.97 1.12
CA THR A 159 8.56 16.77 2.35
C THR A 159 7.82 16.00 3.43
N PHE A 160 8.49 15.62 4.50
CA PHE A 160 7.88 15.04 5.69
C PHE A 160 7.44 16.16 6.63
N TYR A 161 6.24 16.02 7.18
CA TYR A 161 5.67 16.87 8.22
C TYR A 161 5.54 16.05 9.49
N VAL A 162 6.17 16.52 10.56
CA VAL A 162 6.21 15.88 11.88
C VAL A 162 5.49 16.78 12.87
N THR A 163 4.27 16.40 13.24
CA THR A 163 3.36 17.22 14.03
C THR A 163 3.27 16.72 15.46
N ASN A 164 3.62 17.57 16.42
CA ASN A 164 3.51 17.33 17.85
C ASN A 164 2.06 17.42 18.34
N GLU A 165 1.79 16.95 19.56
CA GLU A 165 0.46 17.00 20.19
C GLU A 165 -0.04 18.45 20.39
N ASP A 166 0.85 19.42 20.53
CA ASP A 166 0.50 20.85 20.64
C ASP A 166 0.17 21.50 19.29
N GLY A 167 0.20 20.74 18.19
CA GLY A 167 -0.04 21.20 16.83
C GLY A 167 1.17 21.86 16.15
N SER A 168 2.30 22.00 16.81
CA SER A 168 3.53 22.46 16.17
C SER A 168 4.06 21.42 15.19
N THR A 169 4.56 21.87 14.03
CA THR A 169 5.02 20.99 12.95
C THR A 169 6.46 21.34 12.56
N ASN A 170 7.31 20.31 12.55
CA ASN A 170 8.63 20.34 11.96
C ASN A 170 8.59 19.70 10.57
N THR A 171 9.43 20.18 9.65
CA THR A 171 9.53 19.64 8.31
C THR A 171 10.92 19.10 8.01
N LYS A 172 10.98 18.04 7.22
CA LYS A 172 12.21 17.52 6.65
C LYS A 172 12.00 17.22 5.17
N GLU A 173 12.84 17.81 4.35
CA GLU A 173 12.82 17.56 2.91
C GLU A 173 13.97 16.62 2.52
N ILE A 174 13.68 15.70 1.61
CA ILE A 174 14.66 14.89 0.89
C ILE A 174 14.35 14.91 -0.60
N VAL A 175 15.36 14.72 -1.41
CA VAL A 175 15.23 14.57 -2.86
C VAL A 175 15.63 13.15 -3.24
N TYR A 176 14.77 12.49 -4.01
CA TYR A 176 15.01 11.14 -4.50
C TYR A 176 14.81 11.08 -6.01
N GLU A 177 15.89 10.79 -6.74
CA GLU A 177 15.82 10.51 -8.18
C GLU A 177 15.37 9.08 -8.40
N MET A 178 14.18 8.92 -8.94
CA MET A 178 13.65 7.60 -9.26
C MET A 178 13.99 7.23 -10.70
N GLY A 179 14.59 6.03 -10.88
CA GLY A 179 14.86 5.50 -12.21
C GLY A 179 13.61 4.99 -12.91
N SER A 180 13.79 4.55 -14.17
CA SER A 180 12.74 3.98 -15.00
C SER A 180 12.12 2.74 -14.38
N LEU A 181 10.82 2.57 -14.59
CA LEU A 181 10.13 1.31 -14.30
C LEU A 181 10.60 0.22 -15.27
N TYR A 182 10.60 -1.03 -14.80
CA TYR A 182 10.89 -2.16 -15.68
C TYR A 182 9.75 -2.34 -16.70
N GLY A 183 10.00 -2.01 -17.95
CA GLY A 183 9.10 -2.22 -19.08
C GLY A 183 8.99 -0.98 -19.97
N GLU A 184 8.99 -1.20 -21.28
CA GLU A 184 8.56 -0.19 -22.25
C GLU A 184 7.02 -0.29 -22.32
N GLU A 185 6.31 0.73 -21.87
CA GLU A 185 4.90 0.88 -22.20
C GLU A 185 4.78 1.26 -23.66
N LYS A 186 4.32 0.33 -24.49
CA LYS A 186 3.84 0.67 -25.83
C LYS A 186 2.37 1.05 -25.72
N VAL A 187 2.09 2.32 -25.55
CA VAL A 187 0.73 2.85 -25.69
C VAL A 187 0.40 2.84 -27.18
N GLN A 188 -0.42 1.86 -27.61
CA GLN A 188 -1.02 1.88 -28.92
C GLN A 188 -2.36 2.61 -28.77
N LEU A 189 -2.39 3.88 -29.19
CA LEU A 189 -3.64 4.63 -29.34
C LEU A 189 -4.25 4.22 -30.69
N ASP A 190 -5.40 3.51 -30.65
CA ASP A 190 -6.24 3.24 -31.81
C ASP A 190 -7.10 4.44 -32.15
#